data_10836a9a05eb6758f06eac7700934406
#
_entry.id   10836a9a05eb6758f06eac7700934406
#
_cell.length_a   1.000
_cell.length_b   1.000
_cell.length_c   1.000
_cell.angle_alpha   90.00
_cell.angle_beta   90.00
_cell.angle_gamma   90.00
#
_symmetry.space_group_name_H-M   'P 1'
#
loop_
_entity.id
_entity.type
_entity.pdbx_description
1 polymer ?
#
loop_
_entity_poly.entity_id
_entity_poly.type
_entity_poly.pdbx_seq_one_letter_code
_entity_poly.pdbx_strand_id
1 'polypeptide(L)'
;MISNLGNFFLFFSLISITVFYTGWSKKIFTSDTVFLNLIYVTSASPFLVLVIGFAISDYTVLNIFQNSYIDDPIFYKVTSAWGSHEGSILLWIFLINIYGIFFLKTNSNKEIHKQIIFISSLFILYLLNY
;
A
#
# COMPACT_ATOMS: atom_id res chain seq x y z
N MET A 1 -1.73 18.30 0.81
CA MET A 1 -0.42 17.79 0.35
C MET A 1 -0.33 16.27 0.52
N ILE A 2 -0.73 15.72 1.65
CA ILE A 2 -0.72 14.27 1.95
C ILE A 2 -1.64 13.47 1.03
N SER A 3 -2.83 13.98 0.69
CA SER A 3 -3.74 13.33 -0.26
C SER A 3 -3.06 13.04 -1.61
N ASN A 4 -2.35 14.03 -2.15
CA ASN A 4 -1.63 13.86 -3.43
C ASN A 4 -0.49 12.84 -3.32
N LEU A 5 0.19 12.76 -2.17
CA LEU A 5 1.23 11.76 -1.92
C LEU A 5 0.65 10.34 -1.85
N GLY A 6 -0.47 10.15 -1.15
CA GLY A 6 -1.15 8.86 -1.06
C GLY A 6 -1.56 8.35 -2.45
N ASN A 7 -2.24 9.20 -3.23
CA ASN A 7 -2.64 8.88 -4.60
C ASN A 7 -1.43 8.60 -5.50
N PHE A 8 -0.36 9.40 -5.39
CA PHE A 8 0.87 9.18 -6.14
C PHE A 8 1.44 7.78 -5.89
N PHE A 9 1.53 7.35 -4.63
CA PHE A 9 2.03 6.02 -4.30
C PHE A 9 1.11 4.91 -4.79
N LEU A 10 -0.21 5.09 -4.77
CA LEU A 10 -1.16 4.12 -5.33
C LEU A 10 -0.97 3.96 -6.84
N PHE A 11 -0.91 5.06 -7.59
CA PHE A 11 -0.66 5.00 -9.03
C PHE A 11 0.71 4.43 -9.37
N PHE A 12 1.74 4.85 -8.64
CA PHE A 12 3.10 4.34 -8.85
C PHE A 12 3.21 2.84 -8.57
N SER A 13 2.53 2.34 -7.54
CA SER A 13 2.48 0.91 -7.25
C SER A 13 1.78 0.12 -8.36
N LEU A 14 0.67 0.63 -8.92
CA LEU A 14 0.02 0.00 -10.06
C LEU A 14 0.91 -0.06 -11.30
N ILE A 15 1.61 1.03 -11.62
CA ILE A 15 2.56 1.06 -12.74
C ILE A 15 3.66 0.01 -12.51
N SER A 16 4.23 -0.05 -11.30
CA SER A 16 5.28 -1.01 -10.96
C SER A 16 4.79 -2.45 -11.08
N ILE A 17 3.55 -2.75 -10.65
CA ILE A 17 2.92 -4.05 -10.76
C ILE A 17 2.67 -4.43 -12.23
N THR A 18 2.16 -3.51 -13.04
CA THR A 18 1.93 -3.77 -14.48
C THR A 18 3.22 -4.03 -15.22
N VAL A 19 4.28 -3.28 -14.93
CA VAL A 19 5.63 -3.51 -15.46
C VAL A 19 6.15 -4.88 -15.02
N PHE A 20 5.92 -5.29 -13.77
CA PHE A 20 6.30 -6.61 -13.28
C PHE A 20 5.61 -7.73 -14.07
N TYR A 21 4.29 -7.67 -14.29
CA TYR A 21 3.57 -8.70 -15.04
C TYR A 21 3.99 -8.78 -16.50
N THR A 22 4.19 -7.64 -17.16
CA THR A 22 4.67 -7.61 -18.56
C THR A 22 6.11 -8.10 -18.67
N GLY A 23 6.99 -7.72 -17.75
CA GLY A 23 8.37 -8.19 -17.66
C GLY A 23 8.49 -9.66 -17.28
N TRP A 24 7.60 -10.15 -16.41
CA TRP A 24 7.52 -11.58 -16.07
C TRP A 24 7.19 -12.44 -17.27
N SER A 25 6.20 -12.04 -18.07
CA SER A 25 5.85 -12.72 -19.33
C SER A 25 7.04 -12.84 -20.28
N LYS A 26 7.92 -11.83 -20.29
CA LYS A 26 9.15 -11.79 -21.13
C LYS A 26 10.38 -12.38 -20.42
N LYS A 27 10.25 -12.94 -19.21
CA LYS A 27 11.37 -13.45 -18.37
C LYS A 27 12.48 -12.43 -18.06
N ILE A 28 12.19 -11.13 -18.17
CA ILE A 28 13.18 -10.06 -17.93
C ILE A 28 13.46 -9.87 -16.44
N PHE A 29 12.42 -9.93 -15.58
CA PHE A 29 12.53 -9.62 -14.14
C PHE A 29 12.35 -10.84 -13.20
N THR A 30 12.52 -12.06 -13.68
CA THR A 30 12.20 -13.28 -12.92
C THR A 30 13.10 -13.55 -11.72
N SER A 31 14.14 -12.76 -11.49
CA SER A 31 15.12 -12.98 -10.41
C SER A 31 15.52 -11.72 -9.66
N ASP A 32 14.88 -10.58 -9.91
CA ASP A 32 15.33 -9.31 -9.36
C ASP A 32 14.66 -9.02 -8.01
N THR A 33 15.35 -9.42 -6.92
CA THR A 33 14.90 -9.18 -5.55
C THR A 33 14.77 -7.68 -5.24
N VAL A 34 15.56 -6.83 -5.88
CA VAL A 34 15.52 -5.37 -5.73
C VAL A 34 14.19 -4.84 -6.29
N PHE A 35 13.79 -5.32 -7.46
CA PHE A 35 12.54 -4.91 -8.09
C PHE A 35 11.31 -5.37 -7.30
N LEU A 36 11.31 -6.60 -6.79
CA LEU A 36 10.25 -7.11 -5.91
C LEU A 36 10.15 -6.30 -4.61
N ASN A 37 11.29 -5.98 -3.98
CA ASN A 37 11.31 -5.10 -2.82
C ASN A 37 10.70 -3.72 -3.13
N LEU A 38 11.03 -3.14 -4.27
CA LEU A 38 10.49 -1.85 -4.69
C LEU A 38 8.95 -1.91 -4.81
N ILE A 39 8.40 -2.96 -5.42
CA ILE A 39 6.94 -3.15 -5.52
C ILE A 39 6.32 -3.23 -4.13
N TYR A 40 6.86 -4.05 -3.23
CA TYR A 40 6.31 -4.20 -1.89
C TYR A 40 6.35 -2.92 -1.07
N VAL A 41 7.47 -2.19 -1.11
CA VAL A 41 7.62 -0.91 -0.39
C VAL A 41 6.66 0.14 -0.94
N THR A 42 6.55 0.27 -2.27
CA THR A 42 5.65 1.26 -2.88
C THR A 42 4.18 0.92 -2.66
N SER A 43 3.82 -0.36 -2.66
CA SER A 43 2.44 -0.79 -2.37
C SER A 43 2.05 -0.66 -0.89
N ALA A 44 3.02 -0.76 0.03
CA ALA A 44 2.79 -0.57 1.46
C ALA A 44 2.73 0.92 1.88
N SER A 45 3.41 1.81 1.16
CA SER A 45 3.57 3.22 1.53
C SER A 45 2.27 4.03 1.65
N PRO A 46 1.19 3.81 0.87
CA PRO A 46 -0.05 4.58 1.01
C PRO A 46 -0.67 4.50 2.40
N PHE A 47 -0.60 3.34 3.06
CA PHE A 47 -1.08 3.20 4.43
C PHE A 47 -0.28 4.06 5.41
N LEU A 48 1.05 4.08 5.30
CA LEU A 48 1.90 4.91 6.15
C LEU A 48 1.63 6.41 5.94
N VAL A 49 1.41 6.82 4.69
CA VAL A 49 1.03 8.19 4.35
C VAL A 49 -0.31 8.55 5.00
N LEU A 50 -1.30 7.65 4.99
CA LEU A 50 -2.58 7.87 5.65
C LEU A 50 -2.42 8.00 7.17
N VAL A 51 -1.65 7.11 7.81
CA VAL A 51 -1.38 7.16 9.26
C VAL A 51 -0.72 8.49 9.66
N ILE A 52 0.28 8.94 8.90
CA ILE A 52 0.92 10.24 9.11
C ILE A 52 -0.10 11.37 8.96
N GLY A 53 -0.98 11.31 7.95
CA GLY A 53 -2.05 12.27 7.74
C GLY A 53 -2.99 12.40 8.94
N PHE A 54 -3.40 11.27 9.52
CA PHE A 54 -4.19 11.26 10.76
C PHE A 54 -3.42 11.88 11.93
N ALA A 55 -2.15 11.51 12.09
CA ALA A 55 -1.31 12.02 13.20
C ALA A 55 -1.17 13.55 13.18
N ILE A 56 -1.02 14.14 11.98
CA ILE A 56 -0.89 15.61 11.82
C ILE A 56 -2.23 16.31 11.56
N SER A 57 -3.35 15.56 11.54
CA SER A 57 -4.70 16.09 11.32
C SER A 57 -4.85 16.85 9.98
N ASP A 58 -4.36 16.26 8.87
CA ASP A 58 -4.49 16.86 7.53
C ASP A 58 -5.92 16.66 6.99
N TYR A 59 -6.84 17.52 7.41
CA TYR A 59 -8.25 17.49 7.00
C TYR A 59 -8.49 17.78 5.51
N THR A 60 -7.46 17.97 4.70
CA THR A 60 -7.59 17.99 3.24
C THR A 60 -7.89 16.61 2.66
N VAL A 61 -7.65 15.55 3.43
CA VAL A 61 -8.00 14.16 3.09
C VAL A 61 -9.40 13.87 3.63
N LEU A 62 -10.33 13.52 2.75
CA LEU A 62 -11.73 13.25 3.10
C LEU A 62 -11.87 12.19 4.21
N ASN A 63 -11.10 11.12 4.12
CA ASN A 63 -11.11 10.04 5.11
C ASN A 63 -10.74 10.55 6.52
N ILE A 64 -9.74 11.45 6.62
CA ILE A 64 -9.32 12.05 7.90
C ILE A 64 -10.40 13.00 8.42
N PHE A 65 -10.99 13.80 7.53
CA PHE A 65 -12.06 14.72 7.88
C PHE A 65 -13.28 14.02 8.46
N GLN A 66 -13.63 12.85 7.92
CA GLN A 66 -14.80 12.08 8.35
C GLN A 66 -14.58 11.25 9.63
N ASN A 67 -13.33 10.87 9.92
CA ASN A 67 -13.03 9.87 10.95
C ASN A 67 -12.12 10.39 12.09
N SER A 68 -11.86 11.70 12.18
CA SER A 68 -10.99 12.27 13.21
C SER A 68 -11.45 13.68 13.61
N TYR A 69 -11.28 14.02 14.89
CA TYR A 69 -11.57 15.35 15.42
C TYR A 69 -10.29 16.04 15.88
N ILE A 70 -10.32 17.38 15.91
CA ILE A 70 -9.17 18.22 16.26
C ILE A 70 -8.68 17.93 17.70
N ASP A 71 -9.63 17.73 18.62
CA ASP A 71 -9.36 17.54 20.05
C ASP A 71 -9.02 16.09 20.44
N ASP A 72 -9.06 15.16 19.48
CA ASP A 72 -8.74 13.75 19.76
C ASP A 72 -7.27 13.60 20.16
N PRO A 73 -6.96 12.82 21.21
CA PRO A 73 -5.59 12.41 21.49
C PRO A 73 -4.95 11.71 20.30
N ILE A 74 -3.64 11.90 20.09
CA ILE A 74 -2.90 11.37 18.94
C ILE A 74 -3.08 9.85 18.75
N PHE A 75 -3.22 9.11 19.86
CA PHE A 75 -3.45 7.67 19.81
C PHE A 75 -4.76 7.34 19.10
N TYR A 76 -5.85 8.05 19.42
CA TYR A 76 -7.16 7.85 18.78
C TYR A 76 -7.10 8.26 17.29
N LYS A 77 -6.42 9.35 16.96
CA LYS A 77 -6.21 9.78 15.56
C LYS A 77 -5.51 8.70 14.75
N VAL A 78 -4.41 8.17 15.27
CA VAL A 78 -3.65 7.11 14.58
C VAL A 78 -4.47 5.83 14.42
N THR A 79 -5.23 5.43 15.46
CA THR A 79 -6.08 4.24 15.38
C THR A 79 -7.25 4.41 14.42
N SER A 80 -7.74 5.62 14.20
CA SER A 80 -8.79 5.93 13.22
C SER A 80 -8.33 5.68 11.77
N ALA A 81 -7.02 5.63 11.51
CA ALA A 81 -6.49 5.34 10.17
C ALA A 81 -6.97 4.00 9.61
N TRP A 82 -7.25 3.02 10.44
CA TRP A 82 -7.81 1.73 10.00
C TRP A 82 -9.28 1.51 10.42
N GLY A 83 -9.88 2.49 11.06
CA GLY A 83 -11.30 2.45 11.46
C GLY A 83 -12.25 2.66 10.29
N SER A 84 -11.80 3.29 9.21
CA SER A 84 -12.57 3.49 7.99
C SER A 84 -12.46 2.30 7.04
N HIS A 85 -13.39 2.20 6.08
CA HIS A 85 -13.40 1.14 5.07
C HIS A 85 -12.12 1.17 4.21
N GLU A 86 -11.76 2.34 3.67
CA GLU A 86 -10.57 2.51 2.84
C GLU A 86 -9.29 2.29 3.64
N GLY A 87 -9.24 2.79 4.87
CA GLY A 87 -8.09 2.64 5.75
C GLY A 87 -7.84 1.18 6.14
N SER A 88 -8.89 0.39 6.37
CA SER A 88 -8.76 -1.05 6.65
C SER A 88 -8.24 -1.83 5.44
N ILE A 89 -8.67 -1.49 4.22
CA ILE A 89 -8.13 -2.10 3.00
C ILE A 89 -6.65 -1.75 2.81
N LEU A 90 -6.26 -0.49 3.04
CA LEU A 90 -4.87 -0.07 3.00
C LEU A 90 -4.01 -0.81 4.04
N LEU A 91 -4.56 -1.06 5.25
CA LEU A 91 -3.89 -1.88 6.26
C LEU A 91 -3.66 -3.31 5.76
N TRP A 92 -4.64 -3.93 5.12
CA TRP A 92 -4.47 -5.28 4.54
C TRP A 92 -3.40 -5.30 3.46
N ILE A 93 -3.39 -4.32 2.55
CA ILE A 93 -2.34 -4.17 1.55
C ILE A 93 -0.97 -4.04 2.23
N PHE A 94 -0.87 -3.20 3.26
CA PHE A 94 0.36 -3.00 4.03
C PHE A 94 0.88 -4.31 4.63
N LEU A 95 0.03 -5.04 5.36
CA LEU A 95 0.41 -6.30 6.02
C LEU A 95 0.85 -7.37 5.03
N ILE A 96 0.12 -7.54 3.91
CA ILE A 96 0.44 -8.51 2.86
C ILE A 96 1.80 -8.18 2.23
N ASN A 97 2.09 -6.90 1.97
CA ASN A 97 3.36 -6.49 1.36
C ASN A 97 4.53 -6.57 2.35
N ILE A 98 4.34 -6.27 3.63
CA ILE A 98 5.35 -6.51 4.69
C ILE A 98 5.70 -8.00 4.76
N TYR A 99 4.68 -8.87 4.74
CA TYR A 99 4.90 -10.32 4.69
C TYR A 99 5.71 -10.72 3.44
N GLY A 100 5.39 -10.12 2.28
CA GLY A 100 6.16 -10.32 1.04
C GLY A 100 7.64 -9.97 1.19
N ILE A 101 7.97 -8.85 1.87
CA ILE A 101 9.36 -8.44 2.13
C ILE A 101 10.08 -9.45 3.03
N PHE A 102 9.44 -9.93 4.11
CA PHE A 102 10.01 -10.96 4.95
C PHE A 102 10.24 -12.27 4.20
N PHE A 103 9.28 -12.64 3.36
CA PHE A 103 9.35 -13.87 2.57
C PHE A 103 10.47 -13.84 1.54
N LEU A 104 10.78 -12.68 0.95
CA LEU A 104 11.92 -12.50 0.03
C LEU A 104 13.26 -12.88 0.68
N LYS A 105 13.41 -12.65 2.00
CA LYS A 105 14.63 -12.96 2.74
C LYS A 105 14.76 -14.44 3.08
N THR A 106 13.63 -15.14 3.21
CA THR A 106 13.59 -16.51 3.74
C THR A 106 13.46 -17.56 2.65
N ASN A 107 12.76 -17.24 1.55
CA ASN A 107 12.44 -18.21 0.51
C ASN A 107 12.26 -17.52 -0.84
N SER A 108 12.90 -18.04 -1.89
CA SER A 108 12.82 -17.47 -3.25
C SER A 108 11.73 -18.12 -4.12
N ASN A 109 10.63 -18.63 -3.52
CA ASN A 109 9.56 -19.23 -4.30
C ASN A 109 8.79 -18.16 -5.09
N LYS A 110 9.05 -18.11 -6.40
CA LYS A 110 8.52 -17.11 -7.32
C LYS A 110 7.00 -17.13 -7.43
N GLU A 111 6.36 -18.27 -7.27
CA GLU A 111 4.89 -18.37 -7.39
C GLU A 111 4.18 -17.68 -6.22
N ILE A 112 4.75 -17.75 -5.01
CA ILE A 112 4.19 -17.06 -3.85
C ILE A 112 4.28 -15.54 -4.04
N HIS A 113 5.40 -15.02 -4.55
CA HIS A 113 5.53 -13.58 -4.81
C HIS A 113 4.52 -13.10 -5.86
N LYS A 114 4.26 -13.88 -6.91
CA LYS A 114 3.18 -13.57 -7.87
C LYS A 114 1.81 -13.46 -7.20
N GLN A 115 1.48 -14.42 -6.33
CA GLN A 115 0.19 -14.43 -5.62
C GLN A 115 0.04 -13.21 -4.72
N ILE A 116 1.09 -12.85 -3.95
CA ILE A 116 1.10 -11.67 -3.08
C ILE A 116 0.87 -10.40 -3.90
N ILE A 117 1.61 -10.21 -4.99
CA ILE A 117 1.49 -9.05 -5.86
C ILE A 117 0.12 -9.01 -6.53
N PHE A 118 -0.42 -10.15 -6.95
CA PHE A 118 -1.75 -10.24 -7.56
C PHE A 118 -2.84 -9.80 -6.57
N ILE A 119 -2.83 -10.32 -5.35
CA ILE A 119 -3.79 -9.94 -4.31
C ILE A 119 -3.68 -8.44 -3.99
N SER A 120 -2.45 -7.92 -3.83
CA SER A 120 -2.24 -6.49 -3.60
C SER A 120 -2.79 -5.63 -4.74
N SER A 121 -2.62 -6.06 -6.00
CA SER A 121 -3.13 -5.33 -7.17
C SER A 121 -4.65 -5.26 -7.20
N LEU A 122 -5.35 -6.35 -6.82
CA LEU A 122 -6.80 -6.37 -6.73
C LEU A 122 -7.34 -5.37 -5.71
N PHE A 123 -6.71 -5.30 -4.53
CA PHE A 123 -7.10 -4.32 -3.50
C PHE A 123 -6.82 -2.89 -3.92
N ILE A 124 -5.69 -2.62 -4.57
CA ILE A 124 -5.36 -1.28 -5.09
C ILE A 124 -6.34 -0.86 -6.18
N LEU A 125 -6.67 -1.75 -7.12
CA LEU A 125 -7.68 -1.48 -8.15
C LEU A 125 -9.06 -1.21 -7.54
N TYR A 126 -9.44 -1.96 -6.51
CA TYR A 126 -10.68 -1.71 -5.78
C TYR A 126 -10.71 -0.29 -5.19
N LEU A 127 -9.64 0.12 -4.50
CA LEU A 127 -9.55 1.47 -3.91
C LEU A 127 -9.59 2.60 -4.94
N LEU A 128 -9.06 2.39 -6.14
CA LEU A 128 -9.09 3.41 -7.19
C LEU A 128 -10.44 3.52 -7.92
N ASN A 129 -11.30 2.50 -7.78
CA ASN A 129 -12.65 2.52 -8.35
C ASN A 129 -13.72 2.95 -7.34
N TYR A 130 -13.35 3.08 -6.06
CA TYR A 130 -14.23 3.53 -4.98
C TYR A 130 -14.17 5.04 -4.82
#